data_ad96dadcef5617dc6d796db7cdf2063e
#
_entry.id   ad96dadcef5617dc6d796db7cdf2063e
#
_cell.length_a   1.000
_cell.length_b   1.000
_cell.length_c   1.000
_cell.angle_alpha   90.00
_cell.angle_beta   90.00
_cell.angle_gamma   90.00
#
_symmetry.space_group_name_H-M   'P 1'
#
loop_
_entity.id
_entity.type
_entity.pdbx_description
1 polymer ?
#
loop_
_entity_poly.entity_id
_entity_poly.type
_entity_poly.pdbx_seq_one_letter_code
_entity_poly.pdbx_strand_id
1 'polypeptide(L)'
;MSDVELKFPVVAHQRLIVEAAKRDDAATKAVFAGFDLVEPVTESRASAGGKYVAFALSVRLKDREEMARFDATVATVPGLKMCL
;
A
#
# COMPACT_ATOMS: atom_id res chain seq x y z
N MET A 1 -26.63 4.84 -12.34
CA MET A 1 -25.62 4.31 -11.66
C MET A 1 -24.75 3.54 -12.55
N SER A 2 -23.64 3.74 -12.46
CA SER A 2 -22.87 2.96 -13.26
C SER A 2 -22.13 2.06 -12.40
N ASP A 3 -22.28 0.89 -12.67
CA ASP A 3 -21.50 -0.07 -12.04
C ASP A 3 -20.19 -0.07 -12.67
N VAL A 4 -19.24 0.44 -11.99
CA VAL A 4 -17.89 0.28 -12.43
C VAL A 4 -17.53 -1.14 -12.08
N GLU A 5 -17.58 -1.99 -13.06
CA GLU A 5 -17.15 -3.34 -12.86
C GLU A 5 -15.63 -3.36 -12.95
N LEU A 6 -15.00 -3.76 -11.86
CA LEU A 6 -13.58 -3.99 -11.90
C LEU A 6 -13.33 -5.32 -12.58
N LYS A 7 -12.46 -5.30 -13.57
CA LYS A 7 -12.08 -6.53 -14.25
C LYS A 7 -10.79 -7.05 -13.65
N PHE A 8 -10.87 -8.21 -13.07
CA PHE A 8 -9.69 -8.84 -12.47
C PHE A 8 -8.99 -9.72 -13.50
N PRO A 9 -7.68 -9.86 -13.41
CA PRO A 9 -6.84 -9.20 -12.42
C PRO A 9 -6.71 -7.71 -12.67
N VAL A 10 -6.48 -6.97 -11.60
CA VAL A 10 -6.32 -5.53 -11.69
C VAL A 10 -5.01 -5.15 -11.02
N VAL A 11 -4.31 -4.15 -11.57
CA VAL A 11 -3.11 -3.60 -10.96
C VAL A 11 -3.51 -2.34 -10.23
N ALA A 12 -3.28 -2.33 -8.93
CA ALA A 12 -3.58 -1.18 -8.09
C ALA A 12 -2.28 -0.49 -7.68
N HIS A 13 -2.29 0.83 -7.80
CA HIS A 13 -1.16 1.65 -7.35
C HIS A 13 -1.54 2.26 -6.01
N GLN A 14 -0.71 2.05 -5.02
CA GLN A 14 -1.02 2.48 -3.66
C GLN A 14 0.09 3.36 -3.13
N ARG A 15 -0.30 4.44 -2.48
CA ARG A 15 0.64 5.31 -1.79
C ARG A 15 0.28 5.34 -0.32
N LEU A 16 1.27 5.14 0.53
CA LEU A 16 1.09 5.09 1.97
C LEU A 16 1.83 6.25 2.61
N ILE A 17 1.13 7.00 3.45
CA ILE A 17 1.75 8.07 4.22
C ILE A 17 1.94 7.56 5.64
N VAL A 18 3.18 7.53 6.10
CA VAL A 18 3.58 6.92 7.36
C VAL A 18 4.29 7.94 8.21
N GLU A 19 4.04 7.94 9.52
CA GLU A 19 4.77 8.80 10.44
C GLU A 19 6.22 8.34 10.50
N ALA A 20 7.13 9.25 10.19
CA ALA A 20 8.56 8.90 10.11
C ALA A 20 9.08 8.33 11.43
N ALA A 21 8.59 8.83 12.56
CA ALA A 21 9.01 8.35 13.87
C ALA A 21 8.59 6.92 14.16
N LYS A 22 7.58 6.43 13.45
CA LYS A 22 7.05 5.09 13.68
C LYS A 22 7.29 4.15 12.50
N ARG A 23 8.05 4.59 11.51
CA ARG A 23 8.28 3.79 10.33
C ARG A 23 9.08 2.54 10.66
N ASP A 24 8.74 1.48 9.98
CA ASP A 24 9.48 0.22 10.07
C ASP A 24 9.48 -0.37 8.66
N ASP A 25 10.54 -0.09 7.94
CA ASP A 25 10.62 -0.45 6.52
C ASP A 25 10.57 -1.96 6.33
N ALA A 26 11.24 -2.71 7.20
CA ALA A 26 11.23 -4.17 7.10
C ALA A 26 9.83 -4.73 7.32
N ALA A 27 9.12 -4.23 8.34
CA ALA A 27 7.77 -4.68 8.61
C ALA A 27 6.82 -4.27 7.50
N THR A 28 6.98 -3.05 6.97
CA THR A 28 6.16 -2.56 5.87
C THR A 28 6.30 -3.45 4.64
N LYS A 29 7.52 -3.85 4.31
CA LYS A 29 7.74 -4.76 3.19
C LYS A 29 7.20 -6.14 3.49
N ALA A 30 7.34 -6.59 4.73
CA ALA A 30 6.93 -7.93 5.11
C ALA A 30 5.41 -8.12 5.02
N VAL A 31 4.62 -7.09 5.35
CA VAL A 31 3.16 -7.25 5.33
C VAL A 31 2.64 -7.46 3.90
N PHE A 32 3.38 -7.01 2.90
CA PHE A 32 2.97 -7.18 1.51
C PHE A 32 3.64 -8.37 0.82
N ALA A 33 4.41 -9.15 1.55
CA ALA A 33 5.14 -10.27 0.96
C ALA A 33 4.23 -11.35 0.36
N GLY A 34 2.99 -11.44 0.84
CA GLY A 34 2.05 -12.42 0.32
C GLY A 34 1.28 -11.98 -0.92
N PHE A 35 1.59 -10.80 -1.45
CA PHE A 35 0.89 -10.27 -2.61
C PHE A 35 1.82 -10.22 -3.82
N ASP A 36 1.21 -10.21 -5.01
CA ASP A 36 1.95 -10.15 -6.27
C ASP A 36 2.29 -8.69 -6.56
N LEU A 37 3.47 -8.26 -6.15
CA LEU A 37 3.88 -6.88 -6.34
C LEU A 37 4.45 -6.69 -7.74
N VAL A 38 3.79 -5.85 -8.51
CA VAL A 38 4.27 -5.44 -9.84
C VAL A 38 5.44 -4.48 -9.66
N GLU A 39 5.31 -3.58 -8.68
CA GLU A 39 6.39 -2.71 -8.26
C GLU A 39 6.55 -2.86 -6.76
N PRO A 40 7.78 -3.07 -6.28
CA PRO A 40 7.99 -3.31 -4.85
C PRO A 40 7.73 -2.04 -4.04
N VAL A 41 7.59 -2.24 -2.72
CA VAL A 41 7.43 -1.10 -1.81
C VAL A 41 8.71 -0.28 -1.84
N THR A 42 8.59 0.99 -2.20
CA THR A 42 9.73 1.89 -2.24
C THR A 42 9.36 3.21 -1.58
N GLU A 43 10.36 3.83 -0.98
CA GLU A 43 10.17 5.15 -0.40
C GLU A 43 10.09 6.16 -1.53
N SER A 44 9.01 6.93 -1.56
CA SER A 44 8.74 7.83 -2.64
C SER A 44 9.25 9.24 -2.31
N ARG A 45 8.85 9.77 -1.16
CA ARG A 45 9.19 11.15 -0.81
C ARG A 45 8.98 11.35 0.69
N ALA A 46 9.86 12.14 1.31
CA ALA A 46 9.63 12.57 2.67
C ALA A 46 8.91 13.92 2.65
N SER A 47 8.08 14.17 3.65
CA SER A 47 7.42 15.46 3.76
C SER A 47 8.41 16.54 4.17
N ALA A 48 8.03 17.79 3.93
CA ALA A 48 8.79 18.90 4.41
C ALA A 48 8.89 18.77 5.93
N GLY A 49 10.09 18.89 6.47
CA GLY A 49 10.32 18.71 7.89
C GLY A 49 10.53 17.27 8.34
N GLY A 50 10.40 16.31 7.43
CA GLY A 50 10.67 14.90 7.73
C GLY A 50 9.70 14.23 8.67
N LYS A 51 8.51 14.79 8.86
CA LYS A 51 7.54 14.27 9.80
C LYS A 51 6.82 13.03 9.25
N TYR A 52 6.64 12.99 7.96
CA TYR A 52 5.97 11.87 7.27
C TYR A 52 6.84 11.40 6.12
N VAL A 53 6.66 10.14 5.76
CA VAL A 53 7.33 9.57 4.61
C VAL A 53 6.29 8.86 3.77
N ALA A 54 6.44 8.91 2.45
CA ALA A 54 5.52 8.25 1.54
C ALA A 54 6.19 7.01 0.97
N PHE A 55 5.47 5.89 1.02
CA PHE A 55 5.86 4.67 0.32
C PHE A 55 4.91 4.46 -0.83
N ALA A 56 5.41 3.91 -1.91
CA ALA A 56 4.60 3.59 -3.08
C ALA A 56 4.82 2.14 -3.46
N LEU A 57 3.77 1.52 -3.94
CA LEU A 57 3.85 0.15 -4.44
C LEU A 57 2.75 -0.06 -5.48
N SER A 58 2.92 -1.11 -6.29
CA SER A 58 1.89 -1.53 -7.21
C SER A 58 1.69 -3.02 -7.03
N VAL A 59 0.43 -3.44 -6.98
CA VAL A 59 0.09 -4.82 -6.68
C VAL A 59 -0.91 -5.32 -7.71
N ARG A 60 -0.74 -6.59 -8.14
CA ARG A 60 -1.73 -7.23 -8.98
C ARG A 60 -2.65 -8.04 -8.09
N LEU A 61 -3.93 -7.74 -8.17
CA LEU A 61 -4.95 -8.39 -7.37
C LEU A 61 -5.80 -9.26 -8.29
N LYS A 62 -5.92 -10.53 -7.95
CA LYS A 62 -6.54 -11.49 -8.85
C LYS A 62 -8.05 -11.55 -8.72
N ASP A 63 -8.61 -11.13 -7.60
CA ASP A 63 -10.05 -11.15 -7.37
C ASP A 63 -10.44 -10.21 -6.24
N ARG A 64 -11.76 -10.14 -5.97
CA ARG A 64 -12.27 -9.24 -4.94
C ARG A 64 -11.85 -9.65 -3.53
N GLU A 65 -11.70 -10.94 -3.29
CA GLU A 65 -11.24 -11.42 -2.00
C GLU A 65 -9.83 -10.94 -1.71
N GLU A 66 -8.97 -11.03 -2.70
CA GLU A 66 -7.61 -10.56 -2.54
C GLU A 66 -7.55 -9.06 -2.34
N MET A 67 -8.41 -8.33 -3.05
CA MET A 67 -8.50 -6.88 -2.88
C MET A 67 -8.90 -6.52 -1.45
N ALA A 68 -9.90 -7.20 -0.89
CA ALA A 68 -10.31 -6.95 0.49
C ALA A 68 -9.21 -7.30 1.48
N ARG A 69 -8.48 -8.37 1.21
CA ARG A 69 -7.36 -8.77 2.06
C ARG A 69 -6.22 -7.76 1.98
N PHE A 70 -5.98 -7.22 0.79
CA PHE A 70 -4.97 -6.19 0.60
C PHE A 70 -5.33 -4.94 1.41
N ASP A 71 -6.60 -4.49 1.33
CA ASP A 71 -7.05 -3.32 2.09
C ASP A 71 -6.88 -3.53 3.58
N ALA A 72 -7.22 -4.72 4.09
CA ALA A 72 -7.04 -5.04 5.49
C ALA A 72 -5.57 -5.03 5.88
N THR A 73 -4.71 -5.51 4.98
CA THR A 73 -3.27 -5.56 5.22
C THR A 73 -2.67 -4.16 5.28
N VAL A 74 -3.12 -3.26 4.41
CA VAL A 74 -2.65 -1.87 4.42
C VAL A 74 -2.85 -1.24 5.79
N ALA A 75 -3.97 -1.55 6.44
CA ALA A 75 -4.28 -0.98 7.75
C ALA A 75 -3.31 -1.43 8.85
N THR A 76 -2.52 -2.48 8.59
CA THR A 76 -1.56 -2.98 9.59
C THR A 76 -0.16 -2.38 9.42
N VAL A 77 0.05 -1.51 8.45
CA VAL A 77 1.37 -0.90 8.22
C VAL A 77 1.75 -0.04 9.41
N PRO A 78 2.97 -0.24 9.98
CA PRO A 78 3.37 0.53 11.16
C PRO A 78 3.41 2.02 10.87
N GLY A 79 2.77 2.78 11.76
CA GLY A 79 2.76 4.24 11.65
C GLY A 79 1.90 4.81 10.55
N LEU A 80 1.06 3.99 9.92
CA LEU A 80 0.23 4.46 8.82
C LEU A 80 -0.64 5.63 9.24
N LYS A 81 -0.56 6.73 8.49
CA LYS A 81 -1.37 7.92 8.71
C LYS A 81 -2.54 7.96 7.75
N MET A 82 -2.28 7.69 6.47
CA MET A 82 -3.32 7.61 5.46
C MET A 82 -2.80 6.86 4.25
N CYS A 83 -3.71 6.36 3.43
CA CYS A 83 -3.35 5.78 2.14
C CYS A 83 -4.10 6.52 1.03
N LEU A 84 -3.44 6.67 -0.08
CA LEU A 84 -3.99 7.41 -1.21
C LEU A 84 -4.11 6.54 -2.44
#